data_54f67050fb240eb162058a6c49bc0df2
#
_entry.id   54f67050fb240eb162058a6c49bc0df2
#
_cell.length_a   1.000
_cell.length_b   1.000
_cell.length_c   1.000
_cell.angle_alpha   90.00
_cell.angle_beta   90.00
_cell.angle_gamma   90.00
#
_symmetry.space_group_name_H-M   'P 1'
#
loop_
_entity.id
_entity.type
_entity.pdbx_description
1 polymer ?
#
loop_
_entity_poly.entity_id
_entity_poly.type
_entity_poly.pdbx_seq_one_letter_code
_entity_poly.pdbx_strand_id
1 'polypeptide(L)'
;MKEYKEVLKEKDQDKRIEIVLTDSYGDDEMQTAFCCYLEDYIKFPFEAKIRNDRDSKKFKVLRFTSIVPQRVVCEIEFDEGTKSRMPLTEIEPLDKKSANNIIIGDYLKFINEDYE
;
A
#
# COMPACT_ATOMS: atom_id res chain seq x y z
N MET A 1 -9.86 -12.27 15.12
CA MET A 1 -8.80 -11.38 14.63
C MET A 1 -8.06 -12.04 13.50
N LYS A 2 -7.92 -11.35 12.39
CA LYS A 2 -7.21 -11.90 11.23
C LYS A 2 -5.72 -11.96 11.48
N GLU A 3 -5.13 -13.08 11.08
CA GLU A 3 -3.70 -13.26 11.12
C GLU A 3 -3.16 -13.04 9.71
N TYR A 4 -2.42 -11.95 9.50
CA TYR A 4 -1.87 -11.66 8.18
C TYR A 4 -0.44 -12.18 8.00
N LYS A 5 0.17 -12.77 9.03
CA LYS A 5 1.55 -13.22 8.97
C LYS A 5 1.82 -14.18 7.80
N GLU A 6 0.84 -15.00 7.46
CA GLU A 6 0.98 -15.98 6.38
C GLU A 6 0.71 -15.37 5.01
N VAL A 7 0.13 -14.16 4.96
CA VAL A 7 -0.25 -13.53 3.69
C VAL A 7 0.96 -13.32 2.80
N LEU A 8 2.04 -12.78 3.37
CA LEU A 8 3.24 -12.47 2.59
C LEU A 8 3.99 -13.71 2.11
N LYS A 9 3.66 -14.89 2.63
CA LYS A 9 4.20 -16.14 2.15
C LYS A 9 3.51 -16.62 0.89
N GLU A 10 2.28 -16.17 0.65
CA GLU A 10 1.54 -16.52 -0.55
C GLU A 10 2.07 -15.73 -1.74
N LYS A 11 2.51 -16.42 -2.78
CA LYS A 11 3.10 -15.78 -3.96
C LYS A 11 2.06 -15.36 -4.97
N ASP A 12 0.86 -15.94 -4.92
CA ASP A 12 -0.23 -15.60 -5.83
C ASP A 12 -0.95 -14.36 -5.31
N GLN A 13 -0.92 -13.27 -6.09
CA GLN A 13 -1.52 -12.01 -5.71
C GLN A 13 -3.02 -12.12 -5.44
N ASP A 14 -3.74 -12.84 -6.29
CA ASP A 14 -5.19 -12.99 -6.10
C ASP A 14 -5.51 -13.73 -4.80
N LYS A 15 -4.73 -14.74 -4.47
CA LYS A 15 -4.90 -15.48 -3.22
C LYS A 15 -4.58 -14.61 -2.00
N ARG A 16 -3.54 -13.76 -2.10
CA ARG A 16 -3.25 -12.83 -1.01
C ARG A 16 -4.42 -11.90 -0.76
N ILE A 17 -4.98 -11.34 -1.83
CA ILE A 17 -6.12 -10.43 -1.72
C ILE A 17 -7.30 -11.17 -1.09
N GLU A 18 -7.58 -12.41 -1.49
CA GLU A 18 -8.64 -13.20 -0.89
C GLU A 18 -8.43 -13.40 0.60
N ILE A 19 -7.20 -13.65 1.04
CA ILE A 19 -6.88 -13.80 2.46
C ILE A 19 -7.18 -12.51 3.22
N VAL A 20 -6.76 -11.37 2.66
CA VAL A 20 -7.02 -10.06 3.28
C VAL A 20 -8.51 -9.80 3.40
N LEU A 21 -9.30 -10.22 2.41
CA LEU A 21 -10.73 -9.97 2.36
C LEU A 21 -11.56 -11.04 3.09
N THR A 22 -10.93 -12.06 3.67
CA THR A 22 -11.64 -13.10 4.42
C THR A 22 -12.51 -12.47 5.50
N ASP A 23 -13.77 -12.89 5.56
CA ASP A 23 -14.78 -12.40 6.50
C ASP A 23 -15.20 -10.94 6.28
N SER A 24 -14.86 -10.37 5.12
CA SER A 24 -15.34 -9.03 4.75
C SER A 24 -16.56 -9.15 3.86
N TYR A 25 -17.61 -8.45 4.20
CA TYR A 25 -18.88 -8.46 3.46
C TYR A 25 -19.22 -7.04 3.04
N GLY A 26 -19.25 -6.81 1.73
CA GLY A 26 -19.55 -5.49 1.19
C GLY A 26 -18.29 -4.62 1.06
N ASP A 27 -18.45 -3.54 0.30
CA ASP A 27 -17.32 -2.68 -0.06
C ASP A 27 -16.66 -2.01 1.13
N ASP A 28 -17.45 -1.54 2.10
CA ASP A 28 -16.91 -0.84 3.26
C ASP A 28 -16.01 -1.74 4.09
N GLU A 29 -16.43 -2.98 4.33
CA GLU A 29 -15.62 -3.92 5.10
C GLU A 29 -14.36 -4.33 4.36
N MET A 30 -14.45 -4.51 3.03
CA MET A 30 -13.30 -4.86 2.21
C MET A 30 -12.26 -3.74 2.23
N GLN A 31 -12.70 -2.49 2.09
CA GLN A 31 -11.78 -1.36 2.12
C GLN A 31 -11.14 -1.19 3.50
N THR A 32 -11.93 -1.39 4.56
CA THR A 32 -11.39 -1.35 5.92
C THR A 32 -10.34 -2.44 6.13
N ALA A 33 -10.60 -3.65 5.63
CA ALA A 33 -9.64 -4.76 5.72
C ALA A 33 -8.32 -4.40 5.03
N PHE A 34 -8.38 -3.75 3.86
CA PHE A 34 -7.16 -3.33 3.17
C PHE A 34 -6.43 -2.23 3.92
N CYS A 35 -7.15 -1.28 4.53
CA CYS A 35 -6.50 -0.27 5.35
C CYS A 35 -5.74 -0.92 6.51
N CYS A 36 -6.31 -1.91 7.17
CA CYS A 36 -5.64 -2.64 8.23
C CYS A 36 -4.40 -3.38 7.70
N TYR A 37 -4.51 -4.00 6.54
CA TYR A 37 -3.40 -4.71 5.90
C TYR A 37 -2.23 -3.75 5.64
N LEU A 38 -2.52 -2.58 5.07
CA LEU A 38 -1.50 -1.56 4.81
C LEU A 38 -0.87 -1.07 6.11
N GLU A 39 -1.69 -0.74 7.10
CA GLU A 39 -1.21 -0.22 8.38
C GLU A 39 -0.32 -1.22 9.10
N ASP A 40 -0.68 -2.50 9.07
CA ASP A 40 0.03 -3.52 9.81
C ASP A 40 1.35 -3.93 9.16
N TYR A 41 1.45 -3.85 7.84
CA TYR A 41 2.57 -4.47 7.12
C TYR A 41 3.46 -3.52 6.35
N ILE A 42 3.02 -2.31 6.01
CA ILE A 42 3.91 -1.34 5.37
C ILE A 42 4.91 -0.86 6.43
N LYS A 43 6.20 -0.93 6.08
CA LYS A 43 7.27 -0.53 7.00
C LYS A 43 7.92 0.77 6.53
N PHE A 44 8.08 1.69 7.44
CA PHE A 44 8.65 3.01 7.17
C PHE A 44 9.98 3.20 7.90
N PRO A 45 10.84 4.08 7.39
CA PRO A 45 10.75 4.74 6.10
C PRO A 45 11.17 3.84 4.95
N PHE A 46 10.78 4.18 3.74
CA PHE A 46 11.30 3.49 2.55
C PHE A 46 11.46 4.47 1.41
N GLU A 47 12.35 4.15 0.47
CA GLU A 47 12.60 5.00 -0.68
C GLU A 47 11.66 4.67 -1.81
N ALA A 48 11.20 5.70 -2.51
CA ALA A 48 10.22 5.56 -3.57
C ALA A 48 10.37 6.65 -4.62
N LYS A 49 9.57 6.54 -5.66
CA LYS A 49 9.45 7.55 -6.70
C LYS A 49 7.98 7.68 -7.08
N ILE A 50 7.66 8.66 -7.94
CA ILE A 50 6.31 8.80 -8.47
C ILE A 50 6.05 7.68 -9.48
N ARG A 51 4.92 6.99 -9.31
CA ARG A 51 4.56 5.86 -10.18
C ARG A 51 4.39 6.32 -11.63
N ASN A 52 4.94 5.52 -12.55
CA ASN A 52 4.86 5.76 -13.99
C ASN A 52 5.56 7.04 -14.44
N ASP A 53 6.44 7.62 -13.64
CA ASP A 53 7.20 8.80 -14.00
C ASP A 53 8.69 8.45 -14.04
N ARG A 54 9.26 8.38 -15.23
CA ARG A 54 10.67 8.02 -15.42
C ARG A 54 11.62 9.08 -14.87
N ASP A 55 11.17 10.33 -14.88
CA ASP A 55 11.98 11.47 -14.47
C ASP A 55 11.76 11.85 -13.02
N SER A 56 10.97 11.06 -12.29
CA SER A 56 10.68 11.35 -10.89
C SER A 56 11.94 11.31 -10.04
N LYS A 57 12.07 12.31 -9.18
CA LYS A 57 13.10 12.31 -8.13
C LYS A 57 12.74 11.25 -7.10
N LYS A 58 13.76 10.69 -6.48
CA LYS A 58 13.57 9.81 -5.33
C LYS A 58 13.14 10.61 -4.13
N PHE A 59 12.33 9.99 -3.29
CA PHE A 59 11.94 10.58 -2.01
C PHE A 59 11.80 9.45 -0.98
N LYS A 60 11.74 9.86 0.27
CA LYS A 60 11.55 8.93 1.38
C LYS A 60 10.10 9.01 1.82
N VAL A 61 9.47 7.85 1.99
CA VAL A 61 8.10 7.79 2.50
C VAL A 61 8.21 7.59 4.01
N LEU A 62 7.67 8.52 4.78
CA LEU A 62 7.91 8.58 6.22
C LEU A 62 6.82 7.91 7.05
N ARG A 63 5.56 8.10 6.67
CA ARG A 63 4.43 7.59 7.45
C ARG A 63 3.12 7.79 6.67
N PHE A 64 2.06 7.14 7.15
CA PHE A 64 0.71 7.49 6.71
C PHE A 64 0.26 8.78 7.41
N THR A 65 -0.34 9.69 6.66
CA THR A 65 -1.03 10.85 7.23
C THR A 65 -2.53 10.65 7.23
N SER A 66 -3.02 9.76 6.38
CA SER A 66 -4.42 9.32 6.36
C SER A 66 -4.44 7.87 5.91
N ILE A 67 -5.24 7.03 6.58
CA ILE A 67 -5.40 5.64 6.20
C ILE A 67 -6.84 5.21 6.48
N VAL A 68 -7.74 5.77 5.70
CA VAL A 68 -9.17 5.44 5.74
C VAL A 68 -9.60 5.03 4.34
N PRO A 69 -10.73 4.32 4.20
CA PRO A 69 -11.22 3.91 2.88
C PRO A 69 -11.24 5.07 1.91
N GLN A 70 -10.71 4.83 0.70
CA GLN A 70 -10.65 5.78 -0.40
C GLN A 70 -9.73 6.99 -0.14
N ARG A 71 -9.02 7.03 0.99
CA ARG A 71 -8.13 8.14 1.28
C ARG A 71 -6.89 7.66 2.05
N VAL A 72 -5.97 7.05 1.32
CA VAL A 72 -4.70 6.62 1.89
C VAL A 72 -3.61 7.53 1.36
N VAL A 73 -3.05 8.34 2.26
CA VAL A 73 -2.07 9.39 1.93
C VAL A 73 -0.86 9.25 2.84
N CYS A 74 0.32 9.46 2.26
CA CYS A 74 1.59 9.38 3.00
C CYS A 74 2.29 10.72 3.05
N GLU A 75 3.08 10.93 4.09
CA GLU A 75 4.03 12.04 4.14
C GLU A 75 5.34 11.58 3.50
N ILE A 76 5.87 12.41 2.60
CA ILE A 76 7.13 12.12 1.91
C ILE A 76 8.13 13.24 2.16
N GLU A 77 9.41 12.92 1.99
CA GLU A 77 10.49 13.89 2.16
C GLU A 77 11.49 13.74 1.01
N PHE A 78 11.77 14.85 0.33
CA PHE A 78 12.78 14.89 -0.72
C PHE A 78 14.17 15.09 -0.13
N ASP A 79 15.21 14.82 -0.92
CA ASP A 79 16.60 14.91 -0.45
C ASP A 79 16.97 16.27 0.12
N GLU A 80 16.39 17.33 -0.39
CA GLU A 80 16.62 18.69 0.12
C GLU A 80 15.90 18.97 1.45
N GLY A 81 15.15 18.01 1.98
CA GLY A 81 14.43 18.17 3.24
C GLY A 81 13.00 18.69 3.10
N THR A 82 12.56 18.99 1.88
CA THR A 82 11.19 19.44 1.64
C THR A 82 10.22 18.27 1.87
N LYS A 83 9.17 18.52 2.63
CA LYS A 83 8.12 17.51 2.90
C LYS A 83 6.87 17.83 2.13
N SER A 84 6.14 16.78 1.76
CA SER A 84 4.89 16.89 1.03
C SER A 84 4.00 15.70 1.37
N ARG A 85 2.79 15.68 0.83
CA ARG A 85 1.86 14.57 0.99
C ARG A 85 1.57 13.99 -0.38
N MET A 86 1.42 12.68 -0.44
CA MET A 86 1.17 12.00 -1.70
C MET A 86 0.25 10.81 -1.48
N PRO A 87 -0.78 10.63 -2.34
CA PRO A 87 -1.60 9.41 -2.25
C PRO A 87 -0.76 8.17 -2.44
N LEU A 88 -1.07 7.11 -1.71
CA LEU A 88 -0.34 5.85 -1.84
C LEU A 88 -0.35 5.31 -3.28
N THR A 89 -1.41 5.59 -4.03
CA THR A 89 -1.54 5.16 -5.43
C THR A 89 -0.48 5.75 -6.34
N GLU A 90 0.13 6.88 -5.95
CA GLU A 90 1.18 7.54 -6.73
C GLU A 90 2.59 7.11 -6.32
N ILE A 91 2.72 6.31 -5.28
CA ILE A 91 4.01 5.93 -4.71
C ILE A 91 4.45 4.57 -5.24
N GLU A 92 5.67 4.53 -5.80
CA GLU A 92 6.26 3.29 -6.28
C GLU A 92 7.57 3.03 -5.54
N PRO A 93 7.63 2.00 -4.68
CA PRO A 93 8.88 1.67 -3.99
C PRO A 93 10.01 1.39 -4.97
N LEU A 94 11.22 1.85 -4.63
CA LEU A 94 12.40 1.60 -5.47
C LEU A 94 12.82 0.14 -5.43
N ASP A 95 12.68 -0.50 -4.28
CA ASP A 95 12.99 -1.92 -4.14
C ASP A 95 11.79 -2.75 -4.58
N LYS A 96 11.85 -3.24 -5.80
CA LYS A 96 10.74 -4.02 -6.40
C LYS A 96 10.51 -5.37 -5.72
N LYS A 97 11.49 -5.84 -4.95
CA LYS A 97 11.39 -7.12 -4.24
C LYS A 97 10.94 -6.96 -2.81
N SER A 98 10.76 -5.73 -2.34
CA SER A 98 10.38 -5.47 -0.96
C SER A 98 8.94 -5.91 -0.67
N ALA A 99 8.68 -6.22 0.59
CA ALA A 99 7.32 -6.49 1.04
C ALA A 99 6.41 -5.28 0.80
N ASN A 100 6.94 -4.06 0.98
CA ASN A 100 6.18 -2.85 0.73
C ASN A 100 5.67 -2.79 -0.71
N ASN A 101 6.53 -3.16 -1.68
CA ASN A 101 6.12 -3.16 -3.09
C ASN A 101 5.01 -4.18 -3.35
N ILE A 102 5.10 -5.36 -2.74
CA ILE A 102 4.08 -6.40 -2.87
C ILE A 102 2.75 -5.92 -2.30
N ILE A 103 2.78 -5.35 -1.11
CA ILE A 103 1.58 -4.90 -0.39
C ILE A 103 0.91 -3.75 -1.14
N ILE A 104 1.69 -2.77 -1.60
CA ILE A 104 1.16 -1.65 -2.38
C ILE A 104 0.57 -2.15 -3.70
N GLY A 105 1.24 -3.12 -4.34
CA GLY A 105 0.72 -3.74 -5.56
C GLY A 105 -0.63 -4.42 -5.34
N ASP A 106 -0.78 -5.13 -4.23
CA ASP A 106 -2.05 -5.77 -3.87
C ASP A 106 -3.16 -4.72 -3.69
N TYR A 107 -2.84 -3.63 -3.01
CA TYR A 107 -3.79 -2.53 -2.82
C TYR A 107 -4.21 -1.91 -4.13
N LEU A 108 -3.26 -1.65 -5.04
CA LEU A 108 -3.56 -1.08 -6.35
C LEU A 108 -4.47 -1.99 -7.16
N LYS A 109 -4.22 -3.29 -7.13
CA LYS A 109 -5.08 -4.23 -7.83
C LYS A 109 -6.48 -4.24 -7.23
N PHE A 110 -6.58 -4.24 -5.91
CA PHE A 110 -7.85 -4.23 -5.21
C PHE A 110 -8.71 -3.02 -5.59
N ILE A 111 -8.13 -1.82 -5.61
CA ILE A 111 -8.91 -0.60 -5.91
C ILE A 111 -9.26 -0.47 -7.39
N ASN A 112 -8.55 -1.17 -8.28
CA ASN A 112 -8.80 -1.11 -9.72
C ASN A 112 -9.67 -2.25 -10.23
N GLU A 113 -9.99 -3.22 -9.40
CA GLU A 113 -10.85 -4.35 -9.77
C GLU A 113 -12.04 -4.43 -8.83
N ASP A 114 -13.10 -5.08 -9.29
CA ASP A 114 -14.32 -5.25 -8.52
C ASP A 114 -14.32 -6.61 -7.84
N TYR A 115 -14.14 -6.62 -6.54
CA TYR A 115 -14.15 -7.82 -5.70
C TYR A 115 -15.47 -7.89 -4.93
N GLU A 116 -16.43 -8.58 -5.47
CA GLU A 116 -17.70 -8.80 -4.77
C GLU A 116 -17.91 -10.26 -4.40
#